data_f39e7366b5244bbb771b319f2cc1150f
#
_entry.id   f39e7366b5244bbb771b319f2cc1150f
#
_cell.length_a   1.000
_cell.length_b   1.000
_cell.length_c   1.000
_cell.angle_alpha   90.00
_cell.angle_beta   90.00
_cell.angle_gamma   90.00
#
_symmetry.space_group_name_H-M   'P 1'
#
loop_
_entity.id
_entity.type
_entity.pdbx_description
1 polymer ?
#
loop_
_entity_poly.entity_id
_entity_poly.type
_entity_poly.pdbx_seq_one_letter_code
_entity_poly.pdbx_strand_id
1 'polypeptide(L)'
;MSNTVSSMPVIGPTVGIVRLPHSEGLPLPAYESEAAAGMDLRAAVPEDRRIVLLPGRRALVPTGFVLELPEGFEGQVRPRSGLALKHGITCLNAPGTIDADYRGEVQVLLINHGEDDFAITRGLRIAQLVIAPVSQARLEERTHVGGTARGAGGFGSTGVA
;
A
#
# COMPACT_ATOMS: atom_id res chain seq x y z
N MET A 1 -27.14 23.59 -23.24
CA MET A 1 -27.42 22.42 -22.37
C MET A 1 -26.18 22.17 -21.54
N SER A 2 -26.16 22.67 -20.30
CA SER A 2 -25.03 22.55 -19.39
C SER A 2 -25.09 21.17 -18.75
N ASN A 3 -24.11 20.30 -19.09
CA ASN A 3 -23.88 19.06 -18.39
C ASN A 3 -23.34 19.36 -16.98
N THR A 4 -24.24 19.37 -16.00
CA THR A 4 -23.86 19.30 -14.59
C THR A 4 -23.30 17.89 -14.33
N VAL A 5 -21.98 17.74 -14.30
CA VAL A 5 -21.33 16.53 -13.79
C VAL A 5 -21.66 16.50 -12.28
N SER A 6 -22.59 15.62 -11.92
CA SER A 6 -22.89 15.32 -10.51
C SER A 6 -21.65 14.62 -9.93
N SER A 7 -20.86 15.33 -9.16
CA SER A 7 -19.80 14.71 -8.35
C SER A 7 -20.46 13.75 -7.38
N MET A 8 -20.21 12.45 -7.53
CA MET A 8 -20.63 11.49 -6.52
C MET A 8 -20.03 11.90 -5.17
N PRO A 9 -20.80 11.84 -4.08
CA PRO A 9 -20.26 12.14 -2.75
C PRO A 9 -19.13 11.14 -2.46
N VAL A 10 -17.99 11.63 -2.01
CA VAL A 10 -16.89 10.80 -1.52
C VAL A 10 -17.42 10.02 -0.31
N ILE A 11 -17.75 8.75 -0.51
CA ILE A 11 -18.24 7.84 0.54
C ILE A 11 -17.03 7.14 1.15
N GLY A 12 -16.21 7.88 1.90
CA GLY A 12 -15.03 7.33 2.55
C GLY A 12 -14.72 8.03 3.86
N PRO A 13 -13.85 7.44 4.70
CA PRO A 13 -13.42 8.08 5.93
C PRO A 13 -12.57 9.32 5.65
N THR A 14 -12.59 10.26 6.58
CA THR A 14 -11.59 11.32 6.60
C THR A 14 -10.32 10.79 7.25
N VAL A 15 -9.19 10.91 6.57
CA VAL A 15 -7.86 10.53 7.06
C VAL A 15 -7.04 11.78 7.29
N GLY A 16 -6.53 11.98 8.51
CA GLY A 16 -5.58 13.04 8.82
C GLY A 16 -4.21 12.71 8.20
N ILE A 17 -3.50 13.74 7.74
CA ILE A 17 -2.14 13.59 7.20
C ILE A 17 -1.25 14.71 7.70
N VAL A 18 -0.06 14.36 8.19
CA VAL A 18 0.97 15.30 8.60
C VAL A 18 2.17 15.14 7.65
N ARG A 19 2.58 16.25 7.03
CA ARG A 19 3.77 16.31 6.18
C ARG A 19 5.02 16.45 7.05
N LEU A 20 6.03 15.63 6.80
CA LEU A 20 7.35 15.74 7.42
C LEU A 20 8.27 16.66 6.58
N PRO A 21 9.26 17.31 7.19
CA PRO A 21 10.11 18.30 6.50
C PRO A 21 10.78 17.79 5.22
N HIS A 22 11.24 16.54 5.22
CA HIS A 22 11.97 15.97 4.07
C HIS A 22 11.07 15.65 2.85
N SER A 23 9.74 15.80 2.96
CA SER A 23 8.83 15.69 1.83
C SER A 23 8.29 17.04 1.34
N GLU A 24 8.85 18.16 1.82
CA GLU A 24 8.46 19.47 1.33
C GLU A 24 8.59 19.54 -0.20
N GLY A 25 7.60 20.15 -0.87
CA GLY A 25 7.56 20.24 -2.32
C GLY A 25 7.02 18.99 -3.04
N LEU A 26 6.93 17.81 -2.40
CA LEU A 26 6.27 16.66 -2.99
C LEU A 26 4.74 16.76 -2.86
N PRO A 27 3.97 16.31 -3.87
CA PRO A 27 2.51 16.25 -3.74
C PRO A 27 2.11 15.22 -2.67
N LEU A 28 0.98 15.46 -1.99
CA LEU A 28 0.35 14.47 -1.12
C LEU A 28 -0.18 13.30 -1.96
N PRO A 29 -0.39 12.13 -1.34
CA PRO A 29 -1.06 11.02 -2.00
C PRO A 29 -2.42 11.45 -2.54
N ALA A 30 -2.71 11.10 -3.77
CA ALA A 30 -3.98 11.42 -4.43
C ALA A 30 -4.41 10.26 -5.34
N TYR A 31 -5.72 10.18 -5.57
CA TYR A 31 -6.29 9.27 -6.57
C TYR A 31 -6.03 9.86 -7.96
N GLU A 32 -5.39 9.09 -8.83
CA GLU A 32 -5.03 9.54 -10.19
C GLU A 32 -6.23 9.50 -11.16
N SER A 33 -7.32 8.83 -10.79
CA SER A 33 -8.58 8.81 -11.52
C SER A 33 -9.77 8.74 -10.57
N GLU A 34 -10.96 9.12 -11.05
CA GLU A 34 -12.20 9.21 -10.24
C GLU A 34 -12.58 7.87 -9.57
N ALA A 35 -12.29 6.75 -10.21
CA ALA A 35 -12.60 5.41 -9.69
C ALA A 35 -11.34 4.64 -9.19
N ALA A 36 -10.21 5.33 -8.99
CA ALA A 36 -9.02 4.68 -8.47
C ALA A 36 -9.25 4.18 -7.03
N ALA A 37 -8.82 2.96 -6.73
CA ALA A 37 -8.88 2.39 -5.39
C ALA A 37 -7.67 2.78 -4.53
N GLY A 38 -6.55 3.14 -5.13
CA GLY A 38 -5.29 3.47 -4.46
C GLY A 38 -4.77 4.84 -4.82
N MET A 39 -4.12 5.48 -3.84
CA MET A 39 -3.41 6.74 -3.99
C MET A 39 -1.92 6.45 -4.17
N ASP A 40 -1.26 7.09 -5.13
CA ASP A 40 0.18 6.89 -5.35
C ASP A 40 1.03 7.39 -4.17
N LEU A 41 1.95 6.55 -3.70
CA LEU A 41 2.99 6.87 -2.73
C LEU A 41 4.30 7.21 -3.45
N ARG A 42 4.90 8.33 -3.08
CA ARG A 42 6.15 8.81 -3.67
C ARG A 42 7.32 8.71 -2.72
N ALA A 43 8.51 8.48 -3.27
CA ALA A 43 9.75 8.44 -2.49
C ALA A 43 10.15 9.85 -2.05
N ALA A 44 10.31 10.07 -0.73
CA ALA A 44 10.79 11.32 -0.13
C ALA A 44 12.29 11.25 0.18
N VAL A 45 13.08 10.69 -0.72
CA VAL A 45 14.54 10.70 -0.62
C VAL A 45 15.09 12.10 -0.93
N PRO A 46 16.28 12.48 -0.42
CA PRO A 46 16.92 13.76 -0.76
C PRO A 46 17.11 13.96 -2.27
N GLU A 47 17.10 15.21 -2.75
CA GLU A 47 17.24 15.53 -4.19
C GLU A 47 18.62 15.15 -4.74
N ASP A 48 19.65 15.29 -3.93
CA ASP A 48 21.05 15.00 -4.27
C ASP A 48 21.42 13.51 -4.12
N ARG A 49 20.49 12.67 -3.67
CA ARG A 49 20.71 11.24 -3.40
C ARG A 49 19.65 10.39 -4.06
N ARG A 50 20.07 9.19 -4.41
CA ARG A 50 19.16 8.11 -4.86
C ARG A 50 19.45 6.84 -4.08
N ILE A 51 18.43 6.03 -3.88
CA ILE A 51 18.61 4.67 -3.41
C ILE A 51 18.76 3.77 -4.64
N VAL A 52 19.88 3.08 -4.76
CA VAL A 52 20.06 2.05 -5.82
C VAL A 52 19.72 0.70 -5.21
N LEU A 53 18.65 0.11 -5.70
CA LEU A 53 18.15 -1.19 -5.26
C LEU A 53 18.65 -2.26 -6.22
N LEU A 54 19.73 -2.94 -5.83
CA LEU A 54 20.33 -4.03 -6.61
C LEU A 54 19.41 -5.25 -6.67
N PRO A 55 19.53 -6.13 -7.67
CA PRO A 55 18.81 -7.39 -7.73
C PRO A 55 18.91 -8.20 -6.43
N GLY A 56 17.77 -8.72 -5.95
CA GLY A 56 17.66 -9.47 -4.69
C GLY A 56 17.80 -8.62 -3.41
N ARG A 57 18.02 -7.30 -3.50
CA ARG A 57 18.12 -6.42 -2.34
C ARG A 57 16.78 -5.74 -2.02
N ARG A 58 16.64 -5.34 -0.75
CA ARG A 58 15.51 -4.59 -0.24
C ARG A 58 15.95 -3.27 0.38
N ALA A 59 15.05 -2.29 0.36
CA ALA A 59 15.26 -1.01 1.01
C ALA A 59 13.95 -0.49 1.60
N LEU A 60 14.04 0.18 2.73
CA LEU A 60 12.95 0.92 3.33
C LEU A 60 13.00 2.36 2.79
N VAL A 61 11.95 2.78 2.09
CA VAL A 61 11.90 4.07 1.38
C VAL A 61 10.92 5.00 2.09
N PRO A 62 11.37 6.19 2.54
CA PRO A 62 10.49 7.15 3.20
C PRO A 62 9.51 7.77 2.22
N THR A 63 8.32 8.12 2.72
CA THR A 63 7.29 8.87 1.95
C THR A 63 7.11 10.30 2.44
N GLY A 64 7.61 10.60 3.65
CA GLY A 64 7.60 11.93 4.24
C GLY A 64 6.26 12.37 4.82
N PHE A 65 5.39 11.43 5.20
CA PHE A 65 4.17 11.78 5.92
C PHE A 65 3.76 10.71 6.92
N VAL A 66 2.97 11.19 7.90
CA VAL A 66 2.30 10.39 8.93
C VAL A 66 0.80 10.42 8.64
N LEU A 67 0.12 9.30 8.83
CA LEU A 67 -1.34 9.19 8.71
C LEU A 67 -2.00 9.13 10.08
N GLU A 68 -3.19 9.71 10.17
CA GLU A 68 -4.13 9.52 11.27
C GLU A 68 -5.39 8.87 10.70
N LEU A 69 -5.41 7.56 10.75
CA LEU A 69 -6.54 6.74 10.29
C LEU A 69 -7.62 6.71 11.39
N PRO A 70 -8.90 6.80 11.06
CA PRO A 70 -9.97 6.60 12.04
C PRO A 70 -10.05 5.12 12.44
N GLU A 71 -10.54 4.85 13.66
CA GLU A 71 -10.83 3.49 14.12
C GLU A 71 -11.74 2.75 13.14
N GLY A 72 -11.51 1.44 12.98
CA GLY A 72 -12.22 0.60 12.05
C GLY A 72 -11.71 0.66 10.60
N PHE A 73 -10.58 1.37 10.35
CA PHE A 73 -9.91 1.41 9.06
C PHE A 73 -8.42 1.10 9.20
N GLU A 74 -7.85 0.60 8.09
CA GLU A 74 -6.41 0.41 7.91
C GLU A 74 -5.92 1.10 6.64
N GLY A 75 -4.64 1.39 6.56
CA GLY A 75 -3.94 1.70 5.32
C GLY A 75 -3.21 0.45 4.81
N GLN A 76 -3.39 0.13 3.54
CA GLN A 76 -2.66 -0.96 2.88
C GLN A 76 -1.66 -0.39 1.88
N VAL A 77 -0.38 -0.67 2.10
CA VAL A 77 0.67 -0.37 1.12
C VAL A 77 0.78 -1.53 0.14
N ARG A 78 0.45 -1.27 -1.11
CA ARG A 78 0.45 -2.24 -2.20
C ARG A 78 1.45 -1.87 -3.28
N PRO A 79 2.04 -2.86 -4.00
CA PRO A 79 2.93 -2.58 -5.12
C PRO A 79 2.20 -1.92 -6.29
N ARG A 80 2.96 -1.28 -7.17
CA ARG A 80 2.47 -0.77 -8.44
C ARG A 80 2.73 -1.79 -9.55
N SER A 81 1.68 -2.14 -10.29
CA SER A 81 1.74 -3.14 -11.37
C SER A 81 2.80 -2.82 -12.43
N GLY A 82 2.96 -1.54 -12.79
CA GLY A 82 3.95 -1.12 -13.77
C GLY A 82 5.40 -1.32 -13.31
N LEU A 83 5.71 -1.10 -12.04
CA LEU A 83 7.03 -1.37 -11.49
C LEU A 83 7.28 -2.87 -11.36
N ALA A 84 6.28 -3.64 -10.94
CA ALA A 84 6.37 -5.08 -10.83
C ALA A 84 6.64 -5.72 -12.20
N LEU A 85 5.86 -5.37 -13.22
CA LEU A 85 5.99 -5.96 -14.56
C LEU A 85 7.30 -5.57 -15.26
N LYS A 86 7.67 -4.27 -15.23
CA LYS A 86 8.79 -3.76 -16.02
C LYS A 86 10.14 -3.93 -15.35
N HIS A 87 10.19 -3.92 -14.02
CA HIS A 87 11.43 -3.86 -13.26
C HIS A 87 11.53 -4.94 -12.15
N GLY A 88 10.51 -5.77 -11.96
CA GLY A 88 10.50 -6.73 -10.87
C GLY A 88 10.45 -6.10 -9.46
N ILE A 89 10.06 -4.81 -9.36
CA ILE A 89 9.99 -4.09 -8.09
C ILE A 89 8.63 -4.30 -7.43
N THR A 90 8.65 -4.75 -6.19
CA THR A 90 7.42 -4.96 -5.39
C THR A 90 7.63 -4.57 -3.93
N CYS A 91 6.53 -4.52 -3.17
CA CYS A 91 6.60 -4.40 -1.72
C CYS A 91 6.85 -5.80 -1.12
N LEU A 92 7.94 -5.94 -0.36
CA LEU A 92 8.32 -7.24 0.21
C LEU A 92 7.26 -7.81 1.15
N ASN A 93 6.58 -6.93 1.90
CA ASN A 93 5.53 -7.27 2.86
C ASN A 93 4.10 -7.01 2.32
N ALA A 94 3.90 -7.06 1.02
CA ALA A 94 2.61 -6.74 0.41
C ALA A 94 1.48 -7.72 0.82
N PRO A 95 0.31 -7.21 1.23
CA PRO A 95 0.03 -5.80 1.54
C PRO A 95 0.67 -5.37 2.86
N GLY A 96 1.38 -4.23 2.86
CA GLY A 96 1.89 -3.63 4.11
C GLY A 96 0.72 -3.05 4.89
N THR A 97 0.62 -3.35 6.18
CA THR A 97 -0.48 -2.88 7.04
C THR A 97 -0.06 -1.62 7.80
N ILE A 98 -0.91 -0.60 7.76
CA ILE A 98 -0.82 0.61 8.59
C ILE A 98 -2.03 0.61 9.50
N ASP A 99 -1.80 0.39 10.78
CA ASP A 99 -2.84 0.34 11.81
C ASP A 99 -3.39 1.75 12.13
N ALA A 100 -4.64 1.82 12.61
CA ALA A 100 -5.29 3.10 12.95
C ALA A 100 -4.56 3.86 14.06
N ASP A 101 -3.86 3.17 14.96
CA ASP A 101 -3.09 3.73 16.06
C ASP A 101 -1.59 3.99 15.73
N TYR A 102 -1.13 3.64 14.52
CA TYR A 102 0.23 3.95 14.09
C TYR A 102 0.40 5.45 13.85
N ARG A 103 1.46 6.03 14.44
CA ARG A 103 1.79 7.47 14.32
C ARG A 103 3.22 7.72 13.83
N GLY A 104 3.87 6.69 13.30
CA GLY A 104 5.16 6.82 12.63
C GLY A 104 5.04 7.26 11.18
N GLU A 105 6.15 7.57 10.56
CA GLU A 105 6.23 7.85 9.13
C GLU A 105 5.79 6.61 8.33
N VAL A 106 4.95 6.81 7.31
CA VAL A 106 4.65 5.78 6.33
C VAL A 106 5.89 5.54 5.48
N GLN A 107 6.41 4.33 5.53
CA GLN A 107 7.57 3.92 4.75
C GLN A 107 7.22 2.71 3.89
N VAL A 108 7.84 2.61 2.73
CA VAL A 108 7.61 1.53 1.77
C VAL A 108 8.81 0.58 1.75
N LEU A 109 8.59 -0.68 2.12
CA LEU A 109 9.63 -1.71 2.06
C LEU A 109 9.62 -2.35 0.66
N LEU A 110 10.55 -1.91 -0.20
CA LEU A 110 10.71 -2.42 -1.56
C LEU A 110 11.74 -3.54 -1.63
N ILE A 111 11.51 -4.47 -2.54
CA ILE A 111 12.49 -5.48 -2.98
C ILE A 111 12.59 -5.47 -4.50
N ASN A 112 13.79 -5.75 -5.02
CA ASN A 112 14.06 -5.91 -6.44
C ASN A 112 14.18 -7.40 -6.80
N HIS A 113 13.19 -7.94 -7.48
CA HIS A 113 13.19 -9.29 -8.05
C HIS A 113 13.57 -9.29 -9.54
N GLY A 114 13.90 -8.12 -10.10
CA GLY A 114 14.40 -7.99 -11.47
C GLY A 114 15.88 -8.36 -11.58
N GLU A 115 16.40 -8.17 -12.79
CA GLU A 115 17.79 -8.50 -13.15
C GLU A 115 18.70 -7.27 -13.13
N ASP A 116 18.12 -6.08 -13.27
CA ASP A 116 18.84 -4.81 -13.33
C ASP A 116 18.73 -3.99 -12.03
N ASP A 117 19.70 -3.12 -11.80
CA ASP A 117 19.66 -2.14 -10.73
C ASP A 117 18.50 -1.18 -10.92
N PHE A 118 17.75 -0.90 -9.84
CA PHE A 118 16.65 0.02 -9.87
C PHE A 118 16.96 1.27 -9.03
N ALA A 119 16.98 2.44 -9.67
CA ALA A 119 17.24 3.71 -9.00
C ALA A 119 15.93 4.34 -8.50
N ILE A 120 15.84 4.57 -7.19
CA ILE A 120 14.74 5.27 -6.53
C ILE A 120 15.18 6.71 -6.30
N THR A 121 14.56 7.63 -7.04
CA THR A 121 14.81 9.07 -6.95
C THR A 121 13.65 9.78 -6.25
N ARG A 122 13.90 11.02 -5.80
CA ARG A 122 12.86 11.86 -5.19
C ARG A 122 11.64 11.99 -6.10
N GLY A 123 10.45 11.84 -5.51
CA GLY A 123 9.17 11.98 -6.22
C GLY A 123 8.76 10.77 -7.06
N LEU A 124 9.63 9.77 -7.21
CA LEU A 124 9.26 8.53 -7.92
C LEU A 124 8.06 7.87 -7.23
N ARG A 125 7.04 7.50 -8.01
CA ARG A 125 5.89 6.73 -7.51
C ARG A 125 6.30 5.27 -7.30
N ILE A 126 6.41 4.86 -6.03
CA ILE A 126 7.01 3.58 -5.63
C ILE A 126 6.00 2.52 -5.18
N ALA A 127 4.83 2.95 -4.72
CA ALA A 127 3.77 2.08 -4.22
C ALA A 127 2.42 2.79 -4.34
N GLN A 128 1.36 2.16 -3.86
CA GLN A 128 0.05 2.78 -3.70
C GLN A 128 -0.53 2.49 -2.32
N LEU A 129 -1.29 3.45 -1.79
CA LEU A 129 -2.00 3.38 -0.52
C LEU A 129 -3.49 3.14 -0.78
N VAL A 130 -4.04 2.11 -0.18
CA VAL A 130 -5.48 1.82 -0.18
C VAL A 130 -5.99 1.95 1.25
N ILE A 131 -7.08 2.69 1.45
CA ILE A 131 -7.78 2.74 2.73
C ILE A 131 -8.89 1.71 2.71
N ALA A 132 -8.91 0.83 3.70
CA ALA A 132 -9.85 -0.28 3.78
C ALA A 132 -10.49 -0.38 5.17
N PRO A 133 -11.77 -0.81 5.28
CA PRO A 133 -12.37 -1.12 6.57
C PRO A 133 -11.72 -2.37 7.18
N VAL A 134 -11.62 -2.40 8.51
CA VAL A 134 -11.06 -3.52 9.28
C VAL A 134 -12.14 -4.18 10.12
N SER A 135 -12.17 -5.50 10.11
CA SER A 135 -12.97 -6.29 11.03
C SER A 135 -12.04 -7.00 12.01
N GLN A 136 -12.06 -6.59 13.27
CA GLN A 136 -11.33 -7.27 14.34
C GLN A 136 -12.12 -8.46 14.85
N ALA A 137 -11.58 -9.66 14.70
CA ALA A 137 -12.20 -10.88 15.17
C ALA A 137 -11.89 -11.12 16.65
N ARG A 138 -12.90 -11.55 17.41
CA ARG A 138 -12.70 -12.16 18.73
C ARG A 138 -12.42 -13.65 18.55
N LEU A 139 -11.26 -14.10 19.00
CA LEU A 139 -10.93 -15.51 19.01
C LEU A 139 -11.54 -16.20 20.24
N GLU A 140 -12.14 -17.38 20.03
CA GLU A 140 -12.67 -18.26 21.06
C GLU A 140 -12.04 -19.64 20.90
N GLU A 141 -11.32 -20.09 21.91
CA GLU A 141 -10.72 -21.42 21.92
C GLU A 141 -11.82 -22.49 21.99
N ARG A 142 -11.75 -23.48 21.10
CA ARG A 142 -12.68 -24.59 21.02
C ARG A 142 -11.93 -25.91 20.92
N THR A 143 -12.50 -26.97 21.47
CA THR A 143 -11.94 -28.32 21.36
C THR A 143 -12.16 -28.96 19.99
N HIS A 144 -13.14 -28.46 19.23
CA HIS A 144 -13.43 -28.93 17.86
C HIS A 144 -14.14 -27.83 17.07
N VAL A 145 -14.10 -27.92 15.75
CA VAL A 145 -14.84 -27.07 14.81
C VAL A 145 -15.86 -27.89 14.04
N GLY A 146 -16.91 -27.23 13.57
CA GLY A 146 -17.95 -27.88 12.76
C GLY A 146 -17.39 -28.46 11.46
N GLY A 147 -17.91 -29.62 11.04
CA GLY A 147 -17.53 -30.23 9.77
C GLY A 147 -18.08 -29.44 8.58
N THR A 148 -17.32 -29.47 7.47
CA THR A 148 -17.73 -28.90 6.17
C THR A 148 -17.48 -29.92 5.07
N ALA A 149 -18.13 -29.75 3.89
CA ALA A 149 -17.91 -30.62 2.74
C ALA A 149 -16.45 -30.63 2.26
N ARG A 150 -15.70 -29.51 2.46
CA ARG A 150 -14.28 -29.41 2.15
C ARG A 150 -13.39 -30.09 3.20
N GLY A 151 -13.82 -30.14 4.47
CA GLY A 151 -13.03 -30.67 5.57
C GLY A 151 -11.65 -30.00 5.67
N ALA A 152 -10.61 -30.83 5.82
CA ALA A 152 -9.21 -30.39 5.90
C ALA A 152 -8.53 -30.21 4.53
N GLY A 153 -9.25 -30.30 3.42
CA GLY A 153 -8.69 -30.18 2.08
C GLY A 153 -8.11 -28.78 1.81
N GLY A 154 -6.82 -28.73 1.43
CA GLY A 154 -6.07 -27.51 1.09
C GLY A 154 -5.08 -27.80 -0.03
N PHE A 155 -4.24 -26.78 -0.36
CA PHE A 155 -3.13 -26.89 -1.32
C PHE A 155 -3.49 -27.57 -2.65
N GLY A 156 -4.61 -27.13 -3.27
CA GLY A 156 -5.04 -27.67 -4.55
C GLY A 156 -5.88 -28.94 -4.45
N SER A 157 -6.48 -29.27 -3.28
CA SER A 157 -7.37 -30.43 -3.11
C SER A 157 -8.60 -30.45 -4.03
N THR A 158 -8.90 -29.32 -4.71
CA THR A 158 -9.97 -29.18 -5.71
C THR A 158 -9.49 -29.42 -7.14
N GLY A 159 -8.21 -29.77 -7.32
CA GLY A 159 -7.59 -29.98 -8.63
C GLY A 159 -7.04 -28.71 -9.29
N VAL A 160 -6.35 -28.87 -10.41
CA VAL A 160 -5.75 -27.78 -11.22
C VAL A 160 -6.35 -27.72 -12.63
N ALA A 161 -7.38 -28.50 -12.94
CA ALA A 161 -8.12 -28.54 -14.21
C ALA A 161 -9.62 -28.53 -13.92
#